data_002dea46ea2e856e64fd9aa008e3ce27
#
_entry.id   002dea46ea2e856e64fd9aa008e3ce27
#
_cell.length_a   1.000
_cell.length_b   1.000
_cell.length_c   1.000
_cell.angle_alpha   90.00
_cell.angle_beta   90.00
_cell.angle_gamma   90.00
#
_symmetry.space_group_name_H-M   'P 1'
#
loop_
_entity.id
_entity.type
_entity.pdbx_description
1 polymer ?
#
loop_
_entity_poly.entity_id
_entity_poly.type
_entity_poly.pdbx_seq_one_letter_code
_entity_poly.pdbx_strand_id
1 'polypeptide(L)'
;MIKLNSWFVSFLILGTVFFFVSCEKDFAENIISNDGLQARLAYTEKGYSEIEVNPIVKINCYFKVWDKDVFTPVSGLFEYYDSNGNLVASIDFGDGTCDEWATKTWDVDVFPDYPSGTSDFSVFDYKKKK
;
A
#
# COMPACT_ATOMS: atom_id res chain seq x y z
N MET A 1 -31.93 43.68 47.52
CA MET A 1 -30.83 44.05 46.68
C MET A 1 -29.99 42.84 46.38
N ILE A 2 -30.02 42.48 45.23
CA ILE A 2 -29.34 41.27 44.77
C ILE A 2 -27.99 41.68 44.25
N LYS A 3 -27.02 41.32 44.96
CA LYS A 3 -25.68 41.42 44.46
C LYS A 3 -25.37 40.12 43.78
N LEU A 4 -25.76 40.07 42.62
CA LEU A 4 -25.35 39.04 41.74
C LEU A 4 -24.22 39.58 40.91
N ASN A 5 -23.11 38.91 41.08
CA ASN A 5 -22.78 38.38 39.87
C ASN A 5 -21.49 38.72 39.32
N SER A 6 -20.62 38.97 40.15
CA SER A 6 -19.22 38.83 39.80
C SER A 6 -18.79 37.38 39.65
N TRP A 7 -19.67 36.45 39.97
CA TRP A 7 -19.30 35.05 39.97
C TRP A 7 -19.53 34.34 38.64
N PHE A 8 -20.44 34.82 37.85
CA PHE A 8 -20.79 34.14 36.61
C PHE A 8 -19.81 34.37 35.46
N VAL A 9 -19.01 35.41 35.57
CA VAL A 9 -18.04 35.71 34.51
C VAL A 9 -16.78 34.87 34.61
N SER A 10 -16.55 34.29 35.75
CA SER A 10 -15.33 33.50 35.98
C SER A 10 -15.41 32.09 35.45
N PHE A 11 -16.61 31.61 35.17
CA PHE A 11 -16.78 30.23 34.69
C PHE A 11 -16.69 30.05 33.18
N LEU A 12 -16.73 31.13 32.47
CA LEU A 12 -16.68 31.07 31.00
C LEU A 12 -15.27 31.03 30.43
N ILE A 13 -14.29 31.25 31.26
CA ILE A 13 -12.90 31.29 30.79
C ILE A 13 -12.20 29.93 30.90
N LEU A 14 -12.80 29.00 31.63
CA LEU A 14 -12.17 27.68 31.81
C LEU A 14 -12.54 26.64 30.75
N GLY A 15 -13.39 26.99 29.83
CA GLY A 15 -13.87 26.04 28.81
C GLY A 15 -13.11 25.99 27.51
N THR A 16 -12.12 26.83 27.34
CA THR A 16 -11.52 27.01 26.01
C THR A 16 -10.09 26.54 25.88
N VAL A 17 -9.59 25.80 26.85
CA VAL A 17 -8.16 25.46 26.84
C VAL A 17 -7.86 24.04 26.40
N PHE A 18 -8.84 23.34 25.86
CA PHE A 18 -8.63 21.92 25.53
C PHE A 18 -8.64 21.59 24.06
N PHE A 19 -8.17 22.48 23.26
CA PHE A 19 -7.95 22.10 21.87
C PHE A 19 -6.47 21.94 21.60
N PHE A 20 -5.96 20.91 22.21
CA PHE A 20 -4.68 20.48 21.75
C PHE A 20 -4.87 19.44 20.73
N VAL A 21 -4.85 19.84 19.57
CA VAL A 21 -4.65 18.91 18.50
C VAL A 21 -3.19 18.76 18.33
N SER A 22 -2.71 17.74 18.92
CA SER A 22 -1.41 17.32 18.51
C SER A 22 -1.55 16.58 17.22
N CYS A 23 -1.22 17.19 16.19
CA CYS A 23 -1.14 16.54 14.95
C CYS A 23 0.22 16.38 14.51
N GLU A 24 0.66 15.25 14.70
CA GLU A 24 1.86 15.00 14.14
C GLU A 24 1.97 13.90 13.34
N LYS A 25 2.88 13.72 12.49
CA LYS A 25 3.33 12.60 11.72
C LYS A 25 2.32 12.02 10.75
N ASP A 26 1.67 12.89 10.00
CA ASP A 26 0.83 12.49 8.87
C ASP A 26 1.58 11.77 7.76
N PHE A 27 2.89 11.73 7.86
CA PHE A 27 3.71 11.11 6.83
C PHE A 27 3.52 9.62 6.71
N ALA A 28 3.19 8.98 7.80
CA ALA A 28 3.12 7.54 7.85
C ALA A 28 1.72 6.96 7.65
N GLU A 29 0.69 7.77 7.76
CA GLU A 29 -0.69 7.31 7.57
C GLU A 29 -1.07 7.05 6.11
N ASN A 30 -0.23 7.48 5.19
CA ASN A 30 -0.52 7.44 3.77
C ASN A 30 0.18 6.30 3.01
N ILE A 31 0.82 5.38 3.72
CA ILE A 31 1.44 4.22 3.09
C ILE A 31 0.49 3.04 3.21
N ILE A 32 -0.06 2.61 2.10
CA ILE A 32 -1.00 1.51 2.01
C ILE A 32 -0.44 0.49 1.03
N SER A 33 -0.46 -0.77 1.44
CA SER A 33 -0.18 -1.84 0.50
C SER A 33 -1.33 -1.99 -0.49
N ASN A 34 -1.03 -2.05 -1.76
CA ASN A 34 -2.00 -2.28 -2.83
C ASN A 34 -2.04 -3.73 -3.33
N ASP A 35 -1.27 -4.61 -2.70
CA ASP A 35 -1.17 -6.03 -3.07
C ASP A 35 -0.89 -6.25 -4.57
N GLY A 36 -0.13 -5.34 -5.17
CA GLY A 36 0.22 -5.38 -6.58
C GLY A 36 -0.97 -5.20 -7.53
N LEU A 37 -2.08 -4.63 -7.06
CA LEU A 37 -3.33 -4.55 -7.82
C LEU A 37 -3.15 -3.94 -9.20
N GLN A 38 -2.41 -2.85 -9.33
CA GLN A 38 -2.20 -2.19 -10.62
C GLN A 38 -1.41 -3.07 -11.59
N ALA A 39 -0.39 -3.75 -11.10
CA ALA A 39 0.39 -4.68 -11.92
C ALA A 39 -0.46 -5.89 -12.35
N ARG A 40 -1.30 -6.41 -11.46
CA ARG A 40 -2.21 -7.51 -11.74
C ARG A 40 -3.28 -7.12 -12.75
N LEU A 41 -3.90 -5.97 -12.57
CA LEU A 41 -4.92 -5.45 -13.49
C LEU A 41 -4.36 -5.21 -14.89
N ALA A 42 -3.11 -4.79 -15.01
CA ALA A 42 -2.48 -4.57 -16.31
C ALA A 42 -2.49 -5.83 -17.20
N TYR A 43 -2.42 -7.02 -16.63
CA TYR A 43 -2.52 -8.27 -17.37
C TYR A 43 -3.97 -8.71 -17.57
N THR A 44 -4.79 -8.66 -16.55
CA THR A 44 -6.19 -9.12 -16.64
C THR A 44 -7.03 -8.26 -17.56
N GLU A 45 -6.79 -6.97 -17.62
CA GLU A 45 -7.45 -6.05 -18.55
C GLU A 45 -7.07 -6.31 -20.02
N LYS A 46 -5.92 -6.90 -20.27
CA LYS A 46 -5.51 -7.35 -21.61
C LYS A 46 -6.13 -8.69 -22.02
N GLY A 47 -6.88 -9.32 -21.13
CA GLY A 47 -7.58 -10.58 -21.39
C GLY A 47 -6.79 -11.84 -20.99
N TYR A 48 -5.66 -11.71 -20.32
CA TYR A 48 -4.94 -12.87 -19.78
C TYR A 48 -5.63 -13.43 -18.55
N SER A 49 -5.60 -14.76 -18.40
CA SER A 49 -6.15 -15.44 -17.24
C SER A 49 -5.17 -15.41 -16.07
N GLU A 50 -5.60 -14.93 -14.93
CA GLU A 50 -4.82 -14.94 -13.69
C GLU A 50 -5.03 -16.24 -12.94
N ILE A 51 -3.95 -16.89 -12.54
CA ILE A 51 -3.95 -18.05 -11.65
C ILE A 51 -3.11 -17.73 -10.42
N GLU A 52 -3.74 -17.85 -9.26
CA GLU A 52 -3.05 -17.77 -7.98
C GLU A 52 -2.38 -19.11 -7.69
N VAL A 53 -1.06 -19.17 -7.88
CA VAL A 53 -0.26 -20.36 -7.61
C VAL A 53 0.00 -20.51 -6.11
N ASN A 54 0.42 -19.41 -5.48
CA ASN A 54 0.56 -19.31 -4.05
C ASN A 54 -0.16 -18.06 -3.57
N PRO A 55 -0.97 -18.14 -2.50
CA PRO A 55 -1.68 -16.99 -1.98
C PRO A 55 -0.72 -15.92 -1.44
N ILE A 56 -1.16 -14.66 -1.51
CA ILE A 56 -0.42 -13.57 -0.89
C ILE A 56 -0.41 -13.77 0.62
N VAL A 57 0.78 -13.80 1.21
CA VAL A 57 0.99 -13.78 2.65
C VAL A 57 1.44 -12.38 3.05
N LYS A 58 0.75 -11.81 4.03
CA LYS A 58 1.03 -10.47 4.56
C LYS A 58 1.41 -10.55 6.02
N ILE A 59 2.44 -9.81 6.40
CA ILE A 59 2.88 -9.68 7.79
C ILE A 59 3.14 -8.21 8.11
N ASN A 60 3.18 -7.87 9.40
CA ASN A 60 3.61 -6.56 9.82
C ASN A 60 5.12 -6.44 9.66
N CYS A 61 5.55 -5.56 8.79
CA CYS A 61 6.94 -5.25 8.53
C CYS A 61 7.27 -3.86 9.05
N TYR A 62 8.33 -3.74 9.84
CA TYR A 62 8.83 -2.45 10.29
C TYR A 62 9.76 -1.83 9.25
N PHE A 63 9.45 -0.60 8.85
CA PHE A 63 10.25 0.16 7.90
C PHE A 63 10.91 1.35 8.60
N LYS A 64 12.20 1.27 8.80
CA LYS A 64 12.98 2.30 9.49
C LYS A 64 12.88 3.67 8.82
N VAL A 65 12.79 3.70 7.51
CA VAL A 65 12.68 4.95 6.73
C VAL A 65 11.46 5.77 7.16
N TRP A 66 10.38 5.11 7.54
CA TRP A 66 9.15 5.76 7.97
C TRP A 66 8.88 5.62 9.46
N ASP A 67 9.73 4.88 10.18
CA ASP A 67 9.52 4.54 11.59
C ASP A 67 8.11 3.99 11.84
N LYS A 68 7.71 3.00 11.04
CA LYS A 68 6.34 2.48 11.04
C LYS A 68 6.28 1.02 10.64
N ASP A 69 5.31 0.31 11.26
CA ASP A 69 4.89 -1.01 10.81
C ASP A 69 3.85 -0.88 9.70
N VAL A 70 4.06 -1.60 8.62
CA VAL A 70 3.13 -1.68 7.50
C VAL A 70 2.78 -3.13 7.23
N PHE A 71 1.49 -3.43 7.10
CA PHE A 71 1.02 -4.76 6.76
C PHE A 71 1.32 -5.03 5.29
N THR A 72 2.37 -5.81 5.05
CA THR A 72 3.07 -5.91 3.78
C THR A 72 2.96 -7.30 3.20
N PRO A 73 2.65 -7.46 1.90
CA PRO A 73 2.77 -8.73 1.22
C PRO A 73 4.25 -9.11 1.09
N VAL A 74 4.61 -10.27 1.59
CA VAL A 74 6.00 -10.75 1.62
C VAL A 74 6.23 -12.02 0.82
N SER A 75 5.15 -12.71 0.45
CA SER A 75 5.20 -13.86 -0.44
C SER A 75 3.88 -14.03 -1.19
N GLY A 76 3.91 -14.80 -2.24
CA GLY A 76 2.78 -15.08 -3.11
C GLY A 76 3.23 -15.11 -4.56
N LEU A 77 2.53 -15.87 -5.39
CA LEU A 77 2.84 -16.01 -6.82
C LEU A 77 1.57 -16.05 -7.64
N PHE A 78 1.49 -15.17 -8.63
CA PHE A 78 0.45 -15.16 -9.64
C PHE A 78 1.06 -15.41 -11.01
N GLU A 79 0.39 -16.20 -11.81
CA GLU A 79 0.76 -16.49 -13.19
C GLU A 79 -0.37 -16.08 -14.14
N TYR A 80 0.02 -15.62 -15.32
CA TYR A 80 -0.90 -15.12 -16.35
C TYR A 80 -0.74 -15.94 -17.62
N TYR A 81 -1.86 -16.38 -18.16
CA TYR A 81 -1.91 -17.27 -19.30
C TYR A 81 -2.74 -16.68 -20.43
N ASP A 82 -2.32 -16.94 -21.66
CA ASP A 82 -3.10 -16.62 -22.84
C ASP A 82 -4.26 -17.61 -23.05
N SER A 83 -5.06 -17.38 -24.08
CA SER A 83 -6.20 -18.23 -24.41
C SER A 83 -5.82 -19.65 -24.82
N ASN A 84 -4.56 -19.87 -25.19
CA ASN A 84 -4.01 -21.18 -25.57
C ASN A 84 -3.38 -21.92 -24.38
N GLY A 85 -3.39 -21.33 -23.20
CA GLY A 85 -2.79 -21.90 -22.01
C GLY A 85 -1.29 -21.72 -21.89
N ASN A 86 -0.70 -20.78 -22.65
CA ASN A 86 0.72 -20.46 -22.54
C ASN A 86 0.96 -19.42 -21.45
N LEU A 87 1.97 -19.65 -20.63
CA LEU A 87 2.41 -18.69 -19.62
C LEU A 87 3.01 -17.45 -20.30
N VAL A 88 2.45 -16.29 -20.03
CA VAL A 88 2.91 -15.01 -20.60
C VAL A 88 3.58 -14.09 -19.61
N ALA A 89 3.23 -14.21 -18.33
CA ALA A 89 3.80 -13.37 -17.26
C ALA A 89 3.59 -13.99 -15.88
N SER A 90 4.34 -13.48 -14.90
CA SER A 90 4.15 -13.81 -13.49
C SER A 90 4.45 -12.61 -12.60
N ILE A 91 3.86 -12.60 -11.39
CA ILE A 91 4.16 -11.66 -10.33
C ILE A 91 4.50 -12.45 -9.08
N ASP A 92 5.70 -12.23 -8.56
CA ASP A 92 6.22 -12.85 -7.36
C ASP A 92 6.36 -11.78 -6.25
N PHE A 93 5.70 -12.01 -5.12
CA PHE A 93 5.70 -11.09 -3.98
C PHE A 93 6.85 -11.31 -3.00
N GLY A 94 7.72 -12.26 -3.28
CA GLY A 94 8.95 -12.46 -2.52
C GLY A 94 9.04 -13.80 -1.79
N ASP A 95 10.08 -13.90 -0.97
CA ASP A 95 10.47 -15.11 -0.24
C ASP A 95 10.09 -15.12 1.23
N GLY A 96 9.30 -14.17 1.69
CA GLY A 96 8.93 -13.98 3.08
C GLY A 96 9.70 -12.87 3.80
N THR A 97 10.68 -12.26 3.13
CA THR A 97 11.46 -11.15 3.68
C THR A 97 10.66 -9.85 3.62
N CYS A 98 10.79 -9.04 4.66
CA CYS A 98 10.16 -7.72 4.70
C CYS A 98 10.85 -6.73 3.77
N ASP A 99 10.24 -6.45 2.66
CA ASP A 99 10.60 -5.34 1.77
C ASP A 99 9.34 -4.83 1.02
N GLU A 100 9.51 -3.77 0.28
CA GLU A 100 8.40 -3.17 -0.47
C GLU A 100 8.29 -3.69 -1.91
N TRP A 101 9.15 -4.64 -2.31
CA TRP A 101 9.32 -4.99 -3.70
C TRP A 101 8.65 -6.31 -4.07
N ALA A 102 7.95 -6.29 -5.17
CA ALA A 102 7.54 -7.48 -5.90
C ALA A 102 8.20 -7.47 -7.29
N THR A 103 8.33 -8.64 -7.87
CA THR A 103 8.96 -8.81 -9.17
C THR A 103 7.94 -9.30 -10.18
N LYS A 104 7.82 -8.60 -11.30
CA LYS A 104 7.07 -9.10 -12.45
C LYS A 104 8.05 -9.61 -13.51
N THR A 105 7.70 -10.74 -14.10
CA THR A 105 8.46 -11.38 -15.19
C THR A 105 7.49 -11.65 -16.33
N TRP A 106 7.95 -11.48 -17.55
CA TRP A 106 7.11 -11.68 -18.74
C TRP A 106 7.89 -12.28 -19.90
N ASP A 107 7.16 -12.88 -20.83
CA ASP A 107 7.71 -13.36 -22.07
C ASP A 107 7.97 -12.19 -23.02
N VAL A 108 9.21 -11.99 -23.40
CA VAL A 108 9.63 -10.91 -24.29
C VAL A 108 9.13 -11.06 -25.72
N ASP A 109 8.80 -12.27 -26.13
CA ASP A 109 8.19 -12.50 -27.44
C ASP A 109 6.73 -12.05 -27.48
N VAL A 110 6.06 -12.09 -26.32
CA VAL A 110 4.69 -11.57 -26.16
C VAL A 110 4.68 -10.05 -25.94
N PHE A 111 5.68 -9.54 -25.21
CA PHE A 111 5.82 -8.12 -24.89
C PHE A 111 7.16 -7.56 -25.39
N PRO A 112 7.34 -7.45 -26.71
CA PRO A 112 8.64 -7.07 -27.29
C PRO A 112 9.06 -5.63 -27.02
N ASP A 113 8.11 -4.74 -26.65
CA ASP A 113 8.41 -3.37 -26.28
C ASP A 113 9.14 -3.25 -24.92
N TYR A 114 9.17 -4.35 -24.18
CA TYR A 114 9.80 -4.44 -22.87
C TYR A 114 10.84 -5.55 -22.84
N PRO A 115 12.02 -5.32 -23.46
CA PRO A 115 12.98 -6.40 -23.72
C PRO A 115 13.70 -6.92 -22.48
N SER A 116 13.59 -6.26 -21.33
CA SER A 116 14.22 -6.73 -20.09
C SER A 116 13.63 -8.04 -19.55
N GLY A 117 12.36 -8.32 -19.81
CA GLY A 117 11.67 -9.52 -19.37
C GLY A 117 11.37 -9.59 -17.88
N THR A 118 11.87 -8.67 -17.09
CA THR A 118 11.68 -8.60 -15.64
C THR A 118 11.78 -7.17 -15.14
N SER A 119 11.04 -6.87 -14.06
CA SER A 119 11.08 -5.56 -13.38
C SER A 119 10.53 -5.68 -11.99
N ASP A 120 11.19 -5.01 -11.05
CA ASP A 120 10.65 -4.85 -9.70
C ASP A 120 9.70 -3.65 -9.63
N PHE A 121 8.71 -3.74 -8.75
CA PHE A 121 7.79 -2.64 -8.46
C PHE A 121 7.44 -2.62 -6.98
N SER A 122 7.11 -1.42 -6.47
CA SER A 122 6.68 -1.29 -5.08
C SER A 122 5.24 -1.74 -4.90
N VAL A 123 4.98 -2.48 -3.84
CA VAL A 123 3.62 -2.87 -3.42
C VAL A 123 2.94 -1.80 -2.58
N PHE A 124 3.56 -0.65 -2.40
CA PHE A 124 3.01 0.47 -1.64
C PHE A 124 2.53 1.60 -2.53
N ASP A 125 1.37 2.13 -2.19
CA ASP A 125 0.88 3.37 -2.75
C ASP A 125 1.32 4.54 -1.87
N TYR A 126 2.12 5.41 -2.45
CA TYR A 126 2.50 6.66 -1.80
C TYR A 126 1.50 7.75 -2.19
N LYS A 127 0.62 8.11 -1.28
CA LYS A 127 -0.21 9.30 -1.49
C LYS A 127 0.66 10.53 -1.35
N LYS A 128 0.99 11.16 -2.47
CA LYS A 128 1.62 12.48 -2.43
C LYS A 128 0.66 13.46 -1.78
N LYS A 129 1.08 14.12 -0.71
CA LYS A 129 0.38 15.30 -0.21
C LYS A 129 0.29 16.31 -1.37
N LYS A 130 -0.93 16.66 -1.69
CA LYS A 130 -1.18 17.80 -2.58
C LYS A 130 -0.87 19.10 -1.84
#